data_3b37ea0b851c66b7167e24528644618d
#
_entry.id   3b37ea0b851c66b7167e24528644618d
#
_cell.length_a   1.000
_cell.length_b   1.000
_cell.length_c   1.000
_cell.angle_alpha   90.00
_cell.angle_beta   90.00
_cell.angle_gamma   90.00
#
_symmetry.space_group_name_H-M   'P 1'
#
loop_
_entity.id
_entity.type
_entity.pdbx_description
1 polymer ?
#
loop_
_entity_poly.entity_id
_entity_poly.type
_entity_poly.pdbx_seq_one_letter_code
_entity_poly.pdbx_strand_id
1 'polypeptide(L)'
;MTDSLVNRAKRRKRNPRWYFSLRSPYSWFAYRDLSEKYPDVLDSIEWIPYWEPDEQSTRLLADAGVALPVRDMHRSKNFYILRDARRWAHARGWDVTWPVDRAPHWEVSHLAYLAAEEEGKGPEFVKLAYRARWHEGRDLAERATIAEIALELGLDPSISDALDDPRLRVKGLECLISAYHDDAFGVPFFVHGREPYWGAERVSAFVAAVRGVAWDGESDAPFVVPEDSCLA
;
A
#
# COMPACT_ATOMS: atom_id res chain seq x y z
N MET A 1 9.38 -18.83 18.89
CA MET A 1 8.41 -18.33 17.90
C MET A 1 8.97 -17.16 17.10
N THR A 2 9.60 -16.17 17.72
CA THR A 2 10.22 -14.98 17.12
C THR A 2 11.33 -15.27 16.09
N ASP A 3 12.28 -16.17 16.37
CA ASP A 3 13.37 -16.53 15.43
C ASP A 3 12.87 -17.12 14.10
N SER A 4 11.75 -17.84 14.14
CA SER A 4 11.13 -18.43 12.93
C SER A 4 10.54 -17.37 12.02
N LEU A 5 9.90 -16.32 12.59
CA LEU A 5 9.29 -15.21 11.83
C LEU A 5 10.36 -14.36 11.13
N VAL A 6 11.42 -13.99 11.85
CA VAL A 6 12.55 -13.20 11.32
C VAL A 6 13.28 -13.96 10.20
N ASN A 7 13.47 -15.27 10.33
CA ASN A 7 14.12 -16.09 9.31
C ASN A 7 13.25 -16.30 8.06
N ARG A 8 11.93 -16.37 8.18
CA ARG A 8 11.02 -16.43 7.02
C ARG A 8 11.04 -15.13 6.23
N ALA A 9 11.01 -13.98 6.89
CA ALA A 9 11.09 -12.67 6.24
C ALA A 9 12.42 -12.48 5.47
N LYS A 10 13.54 -12.96 6.00
CA LYS A 10 14.86 -12.89 5.32
C LYS A 10 14.94 -13.73 4.03
N ARG A 11 14.15 -14.79 3.86
CA ARG A 11 14.16 -15.65 2.65
C ARG A 11 13.46 -14.99 1.44
N ARG A 12 12.62 -13.96 1.64
CA ARG A 12 11.88 -13.25 0.59
C ARG A 12 12.72 -12.30 -0.28
N LYS A 13 14.00 -12.13 -0.02
CA LYS A 13 14.90 -11.11 -0.62
C LYS A 13 15.22 -11.23 -2.12
N ARG A 14 14.60 -12.08 -2.91
CA ARG A 14 15.01 -12.32 -4.31
C ARG A 14 14.08 -11.79 -5.37
N ASN A 15 12.79 -11.64 -5.09
CA ASN A 15 11.83 -11.16 -6.08
C ASN A 15 11.67 -9.64 -5.99
N PRO A 16 11.47 -8.96 -7.13
CA PRO A 16 11.01 -7.58 -7.12
C PRO A 16 9.72 -7.49 -6.29
N ARG A 17 9.58 -6.49 -5.44
CA ARG A 17 8.43 -6.38 -4.53
C ARG A 17 7.98 -4.96 -4.32
N TRP A 18 6.71 -4.82 -4.03
CA TRP A 18 6.03 -3.58 -3.80
C TRP A 18 5.38 -3.58 -2.43
N TYR A 19 5.83 -2.68 -1.56
CA TYR A 19 5.17 -2.36 -0.30
C TYR A 19 4.12 -1.29 -0.55
N PHE A 20 2.87 -1.61 -0.25
CA PHE A 20 1.74 -0.72 -0.51
C PHE A 20 0.85 -0.57 0.71
N SER A 21 0.06 0.50 0.74
CA SER A 21 -1.00 0.66 1.73
C SER A 21 -2.32 1.02 1.05
N LEU A 22 -3.38 0.35 1.46
CA LEU A 22 -4.73 0.64 1.01
C LEU A 22 -5.19 2.04 1.42
N ARG A 23 -4.57 2.60 2.47
CA ARG A 23 -4.79 3.95 2.95
C ARG A 23 -4.14 5.03 2.08
N SER A 24 -3.01 4.72 1.44
CA SER A 24 -2.14 5.72 0.82
C SER A 24 -2.63 6.16 -0.56
N PRO A 25 -2.85 7.46 -0.81
CA PRO A 25 -3.16 7.94 -2.16
C PRO A 25 -2.00 7.70 -3.13
N TYR A 26 -0.74 7.78 -2.66
CA TYR A 26 0.41 7.53 -3.52
C TYR A 26 0.59 6.05 -3.87
N SER A 27 0.19 5.12 -2.97
CA SER A 27 0.11 3.69 -3.33
C SER A 27 -0.98 3.43 -4.37
N TRP A 28 -2.12 4.13 -4.28
CA TRP A 28 -3.15 4.06 -5.31
C TRP A 28 -2.67 4.62 -6.65
N PHE A 29 -1.94 5.75 -6.68
CA PHE A 29 -1.37 6.28 -7.91
C PHE A 29 -0.37 5.31 -8.54
N ALA A 30 0.52 4.73 -7.73
CA ALA A 30 1.45 3.71 -8.19
C ALA A 30 0.74 2.47 -8.74
N TYR A 31 -0.32 2.01 -8.07
CA TYR A 31 -1.17 0.92 -8.56
C TYR A 31 -1.77 1.23 -9.93
N ARG A 32 -2.31 2.44 -10.09
CA ARG A 32 -2.90 2.90 -11.35
C ARG A 32 -1.84 2.93 -12.46
N ASP A 33 -0.70 3.54 -12.21
CA ASP A 33 0.39 3.61 -13.19
C ASP A 33 0.91 2.21 -13.56
N LEU A 34 1.08 1.32 -12.59
CA LEU A 34 1.48 -0.07 -12.84
C LEU A 34 0.42 -0.83 -13.65
N SER A 35 -0.85 -0.75 -13.26
CA SER A 35 -1.93 -1.49 -13.94
C SER A 35 -2.23 -0.98 -15.34
N GLU A 36 -2.09 0.32 -15.59
CA GLU A 36 -2.40 0.94 -16.88
C GLU A 36 -1.22 0.90 -17.86
N LYS A 37 0.02 1.06 -17.37
CA LYS A 37 1.22 1.20 -18.22
C LYS A 37 2.14 -0.02 -18.21
N TYR A 38 2.17 -0.77 -17.09
CA TYR A 38 3.17 -1.83 -16.84
C TYR A 38 2.54 -3.10 -16.25
N PRO A 39 1.44 -3.64 -16.83
CA PRO A 39 0.75 -4.80 -16.27
C PRO A 39 1.64 -6.03 -16.16
N ASP A 40 2.57 -6.24 -17.09
CA ASP A 40 3.56 -7.30 -17.07
C ASP A 40 4.45 -7.28 -15.81
N VAL A 41 4.85 -6.08 -15.38
CA VAL A 41 5.63 -5.91 -14.17
C VAL A 41 4.75 -6.10 -12.93
N LEU A 42 3.54 -5.53 -12.92
CA LEU A 42 2.59 -5.66 -11.82
C LEU A 42 2.28 -7.13 -11.50
N ASP A 43 2.13 -7.98 -12.53
CA ASP A 43 1.87 -9.41 -12.40
C ASP A 43 3.10 -10.22 -11.96
N SER A 44 4.31 -9.68 -12.15
CA SER A 44 5.57 -10.37 -11.85
C SER A 44 6.16 -10.07 -10.48
N ILE A 45 5.68 -9.04 -9.79
CA ILE A 45 6.21 -8.57 -8.51
C ILE A 45 5.42 -9.11 -7.33
N GLU A 46 6.07 -9.20 -6.18
CA GLU A 46 5.43 -9.55 -4.92
C GLU A 46 4.75 -8.33 -4.31
N TRP A 47 3.47 -8.45 -3.94
CA TRP A 47 2.70 -7.39 -3.29
C TRP A 47 2.70 -7.62 -1.80
N ILE A 48 3.20 -6.65 -1.03
CA ILE A 48 3.33 -6.74 0.43
C ILE A 48 2.59 -5.56 1.06
N PRO A 49 1.53 -5.80 1.82
CA PRO A 49 0.81 -4.73 2.49
C PRO A 49 1.67 -4.15 3.62
N TYR A 50 1.61 -2.82 3.76
CA TYR A 50 2.29 -2.05 4.80
C TYR A 50 1.34 -1.02 5.39
N TRP A 51 1.23 -0.98 6.71
CA TRP A 51 0.33 -0.06 7.42
C TRP A 51 0.88 0.32 8.78
N GLU A 52 0.25 1.30 9.42
CA GLU A 52 0.49 1.67 10.80
C GLU A 52 -0.14 0.61 11.72
N PRO A 53 0.65 -0.19 12.46
CA PRO A 53 0.13 -1.30 13.25
C PRO A 53 -0.66 -0.81 14.48
N ASP A 54 -1.64 -1.59 14.88
CA ASP A 54 -2.35 -1.40 16.14
C ASP A 54 -1.42 -1.64 17.35
N GLU A 55 -1.93 -1.37 18.55
CA GLU A 55 -1.16 -1.51 19.78
C GLU A 55 -0.69 -2.96 20.02
N GLN A 56 -1.52 -3.94 19.66
CA GLN A 56 -1.18 -5.36 19.78
C GLN A 56 -0.06 -5.74 18.82
N SER A 57 -0.18 -5.39 17.56
CA SER A 57 0.83 -5.65 16.53
C SER A 57 2.13 -4.92 16.85
N THR A 58 2.05 -3.68 17.35
CA THR A 58 3.22 -2.89 17.79
C THR A 58 3.99 -3.60 18.90
N ARG A 59 3.30 -4.15 19.90
CA ARG A 59 3.95 -4.93 20.98
C ARG A 59 4.62 -6.19 20.44
N LEU A 60 3.94 -6.95 19.59
CA LEU A 60 4.49 -8.16 18.98
C LEU A 60 5.72 -7.88 18.10
N LEU A 61 5.73 -6.75 17.38
CA LEU A 61 6.90 -6.29 16.62
C LEU A 61 8.06 -5.93 17.55
N ALA A 62 7.79 -5.22 18.65
CA ALA A 62 8.82 -4.85 19.63
C ALA A 62 9.43 -6.09 20.29
N ASP A 63 8.62 -7.10 20.64
CA ASP A 63 9.08 -8.39 21.17
C ASP A 63 9.95 -9.16 20.15
N ALA A 64 9.74 -8.92 18.86
CA ALA A 64 10.58 -9.44 17.77
C ALA A 64 11.82 -8.55 17.47
N GLY A 65 12.05 -7.48 18.23
CA GLY A 65 13.15 -6.54 18.01
C GLY A 65 12.98 -5.63 16.81
N VAL A 66 11.74 -5.44 16.36
CA VAL A 66 11.39 -4.63 15.19
C VAL A 66 10.72 -3.33 15.63
N ALA A 67 11.27 -2.21 15.16
CA ALA A 67 10.70 -0.87 15.35
C ALA A 67 10.49 -0.23 13.99
N LEU A 68 9.23 -0.18 13.54
CA LEU A 68 8.89 0.48 12.28
C LEU A 68 9.08 1.99 12.41
N PRO A 69 9.52 2.69 11.33
CA PRO A 69 9.70 4.14 11.33
C PRO A 69 8.37 4.90 11.22
N VAL A 70 7.34 4.38 11.88
CA VAL A 70 6.01 5.02 11.94
C VAL A 70 6.09 6.21 12.90
N ARG A 71 5.76 7.39 12.40
CA ARG A 71 5.71 8.62 13.20
C ARG A 71 4.40 9.32 12.96
N ASP A 72 3.86 9.92 14.02
CA ASP A 72 2.74 10.85 13.90
C ASP A 72 3.07 11.94 12.88
N MET A 73 2.21 12.05 11.88
CA MET A 73 2.40 13.07 10.86
C MET A 73 1.99 14.43 11.39
N HIS A 74 2.91 15.39 11.32
CA HIS A 74 2.57 16.78 11.62
C HIS A 74 1.43 17.27 10.73
N ARG A 75 0.53 18.08 11.30
CA ARG A 75 -0.65 18.63 10.60
C ARG A 75 -0.33 19.24 9.24
N SER A 76 0.78 19.98 9.13
CA SER A 76 1.21 20.58 7.85
C SER A 76 1.50 19.54 6.77
N LYS A 77 2.08 18.39 7.15
CA LYS A 77 2.33 17.29 6.20
C LYS A 77 1.01 16.66 5.72
N ASN A 78 0.05 16.48 6.61
CA ASN A 78 -1.28 15.99 6.25
C ASN A 78 -1.97 16.92 5.25
N PHE A 79 -1.94 18.25 5.48
CA PHE A 79 -2.50 19.21 4.54
C PHE A 79 -1.74 19.26 3.20
N TYR A 80 -0.42 19.08 3.23
CA TYR A 80 0.36 18.97 2.00
C TYR A 80 -0.09 17.76 1.19
N ILE A 81 -0.18 16.57 1.79
CA ILE A 81 -0.61 15.34 1.14
C ILE A 81 -1.99 15.50 0.49
N LEU A 82 -2.95 16.11 1.20
CA LEU A 82 -4.29 16.38 0.64
C LEU A 82 -4.22 17.21 -0.65
N ARG A 83 -3.47 18.30 -0.63
CA ARG A 83 -3.32 19.20 -1.77
C ARG A 83 -2.54 18.55 -2.91
N ASP A 84 -1.49 17.83 -2.56
CA ASP A 84 -0.64 17.15 -3.53
C ASP A 84 -1.36 16.02 -4.23
N ALA A 85 -2.02 15.14 -3.49
CA ALA A 85 -2.83 14.08 -4.06
C ALA A 85 -3.94 14.61 -4.98
N ARG A 86 -4.57 15.75 -4.60
CA ARG A 86 -5.55 16.42 -5.47
C ARG A 86 -4.93 16.91 -6.76
N ARG A 87 -3.73 17.52 -6.72
CA ARG A 87 -3.01 17.95 -7.92
C ARG A 87 -2.68 16.77 -8.83
N TRP A 88 -2.17 15.67 -8.24
CA TRP A 88 -1.82 14.46 -8.98
C TRP A 88 -3.04 13.84 -9.67
N ALA A 89 -4.16 13.72 -8.98
CA ALA A 89 -5.39 13.20 -9.54
C ALA A 89 -5.92 14.11 -10.67
N HIS A 90 -5.99 15.42 -10.42
CA HIS A 90 -6.44 16.39 -11.41
C HIS A 90 -5.59 16.36 -12.69
N ALA A 91 -4.27 16.33 -12.56
CA ALA A 91 -3.35 16.28 -13.70
C ALA A 91 -3.49 14.99 -14.55
N ARG A 92 -4.05 13.94 -13.97
CA ARG A 92 -4.36 12.66 -14.66
C ARG A 92 -5.81 12.54 -15.09
N GLY A 93 -6.64 13.55 -14.85
CA GLY A 93 -8.08 13.49 -15.13
C GLY A 93 -8.83 12.49 -14.25
N TRP A 94 -8.35 12.22 -13.03
CA TRP A 94 -8.97 11.29 -12.11
C TRP A 94 -9.82 12.01 -11.07
N ASP A 95 -11.06 11.55 -10.92
CA ASP A 95 -11.94 12.00 -9.84
C ASP A 95 -11.56 11.30 -8.53
N VAL A 96 -11.47 12.08 -7.47
CA VAL A 96 -11.14 11.60 -6.12
C VAL A 96 -12.17 12.09 -5.12
N THR A 97 -12.81 11.14 -4.45
CA THR A 97 -13.61 11.41 -3.25
C THR A 97 -12.76 11.13 -2.03
N TRP A 98 -12.38 12.18 -1.28
CA TRP A 98 -11.52 12.02 -0.12
C TRP A 98 -12.27 11.34 1.03
N PRO A 99 -11.79 10.17 1.51
CA PRO A 99 -12.46 9.47 2.60
C PRO A 99 -12.27 10.17 3.94
N VAL A 100 -13.22 9.97 4.85
CA VAL A 100 -13.14 10.45 6.23
C VAL A 100 -12.88 9.27 7.16
N ASP A 101 -11.63 9.12 7.58
CA ASP A 101 -11.23 8.09 8.54
C ASP A 101 -11.59 8.55 9.96
N ARG A 102 -12.63 7.98 10.57
CA ARG A 102 -13.13 8.37 11.90
C ARG A 102 -12.41 7.66 13.03
N ALA A 103 -12.18 6.37 12.87
CA ALA A 103 -11.50 5.52 13.83
C ALA A 103 -10.59 4.54 13.07
N PRO A 104 -9.47 5.04 12.48
CA PRO A 104 -8.65 4.24 11.58
C PRO A 104 -8.05 3.04 12.32
N HIS A 105 -8.41 1.83 11.85
CA HIS A 105 -7.88 0.56 12.29
C HIS A 105 -7.44 -0.21 11.05
N TRP A 106 -6.20 0.02 10.64
CA TRP A 106 -5.72 -0.41 9.32
C TRP A 106 -5.51 -1.91 9.19
N GLU A 107 -5.44 -2.65 10.30
CA GLU A 107 -5.48 -4.09 10.31
C GLU A 107 -6.72 -4.65 9.61
N VAL A 108 -7.88 -4.02 9.75
CA VAL A 108 -9.14 -4.49 9.18
C VAL A 108 -9.00 -4.73 7.69
N SER A 109 -8.56 -3.73 6.93
CA SER A 109 -8.44 -3.85 5.48
C SER A 109 -7.22 -4.65 5.03
N HIS A 110 -6.06 -4.51 5.73
CA HIS A 110 -4.84 -5.15 5.28
C HIS A 110 -4.78 -6.63 5.62
N LEU A 111 -5.38 -7.07 6.74
CA LEU A 111 -5.51 -8.49 7.04
C LEU A 111 -6.59 -9.14 6.18
N ALA A 112 -7.67 -8.43 5.86
CA ALA A 112 -8.66 -8.91 4.87
C ALA A 112 -8.04 -9.10 3.47
N TYR A 113 -7.13 -8.20 3.04
CA TYR A 113 -6.35 -8.42 1.83
C TYR A 113 -5.55 -9.73 1.89
N LEU A 114 -4.89 -10.02 3.03
CA LEU A 114 -4.13 -11.27 3.18
C LEU A 114 -5.02 -12.52 3.15
N ALA A 115 -6.25 -12.42 3.66
CA ALA A 115 -7.25 -13.48 3.53
C ALA A 115 -7.69 -13.66 2.07
N ALA A 116 -8.01 -12.56 1.37
CA ALA A 116 -8.36 -12.60 -0.04
C ALA A 116 -7.22 -13.13 -0.92
N GLU A 117 -5.97 -12.81 -0.57
CA GLU A 117 -4.78 -13.31 -1.28
C GLU A 117 -4.63 -14.84 -1.13
N GLU A 118 -4.98 -15.43 0.02
CA GLU A 118 -5.00 -16.89 0.22
C GLU A 118 -6.03 -17.58 -0.67
N GLU A 119 -7.11 -16.89 -1.02
CA GLU A 119 -8.15 -17.35 -1.97
C GLU A 119 -7.80 -17.02 -3.44
N GLY A 120 -6.60 -16.49 -3.71
CA GLY A 120 -6.15 -16.08 -5.04
C GLY A 120 -6.86 -14.84 -5.58
N LYS A 121 -7.42 -14.00 -4.70
CA LYS A 121 -8.18 -12.79 -5.03
C LYS A 121 -7.51 -11.49 -4.54
N GLY A 122 -6.22 -11.55 -4.21
CA GLY A 122 -5.49 -10.37 -3.71
C GLY A 122 -5.53 -9.17 -4.65
N PRO A 123 -5.14 -9.28 -5.93
CA PRO A 123 -5.16 -8.16 -6.87
C PRO A 123 -6.54 -7.56 -7.07
N GLU A 124 -7.57 -8.39 -7.21
CA GLU A 124 -8.96 -7.96 -7.35
C GLU A 124 -9.47 -7.26 -6.08
N PHE A 125 -9.07 -7.75 -4.91
CA PHE A 125 -9.39 -7.09 -3.63
C PHE A 125 -8.79 -5.69 -3.57
N VAL A 126 -7.52 -5.52 -3.92
CA VAL A 126 -6.86 -4.19 -3.94
C VAL A 126 -7.57 -3.25 -4.91
N LYS A 127 -7.96 -3.73 -6.09
CA LYS A 127 -8.71 -2.95 -7.08
C LYS A 127 -10.02 -2.41 -6.50
N LEU A 128 -10.81 -3.28 -5.85
CA LEU A 128 -12.09 -2.90 -5.25
C LEU A 128 -11.91 -2.00 -4.02
N ALA A 129 -10.91 -2.30 -3.18
CA ALA A 129 -10.59 -1.48 -2.01
C ALA A 129 -10.18 -0.05 -2.43
N TYR A 130 -9.34 0.11 -3.45
CA TYR A 130 -9.00 1.43 -3.96
C TYR A 130 -10.19 2.14 -4.61
N ARG A 131 -11.08 1.43 -5.31
CA ARG A 131 -12.34 2.02 -5.81
C ARG A 131 -13.19 2.53 -4.66
N ALA A 132 -13.47 1.67 -3.67
CA ALA A 132 -14.26 2.03 -2.50
C ALA A 132 -13.68 3.26 -1.78
N ARG A 133 -12.36 3.28 -1.60
CA ARG A 133 -11.71 4.37 -0.86
C ARG A 133 -11.63 5.67 -1.67
N TRP A 134 -11.11 5.62 -2.90
CA TRP A 134 -10.70 6.82 -3.62
C TRP A 134 -11.75 7.36 -4.60
N HIS A 135 -12.70 6.53 -5.04
CA HIS A 135 -13.80 6.98 -5.89
C HIS A 135 -15.11 7.13 -5.10
N GLU A 136 -15.36 6.23 -4.13
CA GLU A 136 -16.60 6.22 -3.35
C GLU A 136 -16.46 6.93 -2.00
N GLY A 137 -15.24 7.23 -1.54
CA GLY A 137 -14.97 7.90 -0.27
C GLY A 137 -15.28 7.07 0.97
N ARG A 138 -15.26 5.73 0.85
CA ARG A 138 -15.63 4.81 1.92
C ARG A 138 -14.45 4.57 2.86
N ASP A 139 -14.77 4.35 4.13
CA ASP A 139 -13.77 4.00 5.15
C ASP A 139 -13.46 2.50 5.09
N LEU A 140 -12.20 2.16 4.80
CA LEU A 140 -11.73 0.76 4.76
C LEU A 140 -11.42 0.19 6.16
N ALA A 141 -11.49 0.98 7.21
CA ALA A 141 -11.43 0.50 8.59
C ALA A 141 -12.79 -0.05 9.08
N GLU A 142 -13.86 0.20 8.33
CA GLU A 142 -15.20 -0.33 8.61
C GLU A 142 -15.34 -1.75 8.08
N ARG A 143 -15.61 -2.72 8.97
CA ARG A 143 -15.83 -4.14 8.60
C ARG A 143 -16.94 -4.31 7.56
N ALA A 144 -18.00 -3.49 7.63
CA ALA A 144 -19.09 -3.52 6.65
C ALA A 144 -18.60 -3.23 5.23
N THR A 145 -17.69 -2.25 5.06
CA THR A 145 -17.08 -1.94 3.75
C THR A 145 -16.31 -3.14 3.21
N ILE A 146 -15.55 -3.81 4.06
CA ILE A 146 -14.77 -4.99 3.67
C ILE A 146 -15.67 -6.18 3.34
N ALA A 147 -16.74 -6.41 4.11
CA ALA A 147 -17.70 -7.48 3.83
C ALA A 147 -18.39 -7.29 2.47
N GLU A 148 -18.74 -6.06 2.10
CA GLU A 148 -19.32 -5.77 0.78
C GLU A 148 -18.32 -5.99 -0.35
N ILE A 149 -17.03 -5.61 -0.18
CA ILE A 149 -15.97 -5.93 -1.13
C ILE A 149 -15.81 -7.45 -1.29
N ALA A 150 -15.85 -8.20 -0.19
CA ALA A 150 -15.77 -9.66 -0.22
C ALA A 150 -16.91 -10.27 -1.03
N LEU A 151 -18.15 -9.83 -0.78
CA LEU A 151 -19.33 -10.30 -1.53
C LEU A 151 -19.22 -10.01 -3.03
N GLU A 152 -18.72 -8.82 -3.41
CA GLU A 152 -18.50 -8.48 -4.82
C GLU A 152 -17.46 -9.40 -5.49
N LEU A 153 -16.48 -9.89 -4.73
CA LEU A 153 -15.46 -10.84 -5.19
C LEU A 153 -15.95 -12.29 -5.20
N GLY A 154 -17.14 -12.56 -4.66
CA GLY A 154 -17.65 -13.93 -4.45
C GLY A 154 -16.92 -14.67 -3.33
N LEU A 155 -16.32 -13.93 -2.38
CA LEU A 155 -15.69 -14.45 -1.18
C LEU A 155 -16.65 -14.46 0.00
N ASP A 156 -16.29 -15.23 1.04
CA ASP A 156 -17.03 -15.21 2.30
C ASP A 156 -16.87 -13.82 2.96
N PRO A 157 -17.98 -13.13 3.31
CA PRO A 157 -17.90 -11.84 3.97
C PRO A 157 -17.19 -11.88 5.34
N SER A 158 -17.00 -13.05 5.94
CA SER A 158 -16.24 -13.21 7.18
C SER A 158 -14.76 -12.82 7.06
N ILE A 159 -14.23 -12.62 5.86
CA ILE A 159 -12.88 -12.02 5.71
C ILE A 159 -12.80 -10.61 6.32
N SER A 160 -13.94 -9.92 6.54
CA SER A 160 -14.00 -8.68 7.30
C SER A 160 -13.58 -8.84 8.76
N ASP A 161 -13.60 -10.07 9.28
CA ASP A 161 -13.19 -10.45 10.63
C ASP A 161 -11.74 -11.01 10.67
N ALA A 162 -10.98 -10.87 9.59
CA ALA A 162 -9.58 -11.31 9.48
C ALA A 162 -8.68 -10.77 10.61
N LEU A 163 -9.03 -9.61 11.18
CA LEU A 163 -8.39 -9.02 12.34
C LEU A 163 -8.42 -9.95 13.57
N ASP A 164 -9.48 -10.75 13.70
CA ASP A 164 -9.72 -11.64 14.84
C ASP A 164 -9.07 -13.03 14.64
N ASP A 165 -8.50 -13.30 13.44
CA ASP A 165 -7.74 -14.51 13.15
C ASP A 165 -6.26 -14.35 13.55
N PRO A 166 -5.80 -15.08 14.61
CA PRO A 166 -4.40 -14.99 15.03
C PRO A 166 -3.39 -15.40 13.95
N ARG A 167 -3.79 -16.28 13.01
CA ARG A 167 -2.95 -16.74 11.91
C ARG A 167 -2.72 -15.64 10.89
N LEU A 168 -3.77 -14.89 10.54
CA LEU A 168 -3.67 -13.75 9.63
C LEU A 168 -2.90 -12.59 10.27
N ARG A 169 -3.06 -12.38 11.57
CA ARG A 169 -2.23 -11.40 12.31
C ARG A 169 -0.75 -11.76 12.24
N VAL A 170 -0.38 -13.03 12.42
CA VAL A 170 1.01 -13.48 12.27
C VAL A 170 1.52 -13.22 10.83
N LYS A 171 0.72 -13.53 9.82
CA LYS A 171 1.06 -13.24 8.41
C LYS A 171 1.25 -11.73 8.18
N GLY A 172 0.39 -10.91 8.79
CA GLY A 172 0.52 -9.45 8.77
C GLY A 172 1.82 -8.96 9.39
N LEU A 173 2.20 -9.51 10.56
CA LEU A 173 3.48 -9.20 11.19
C LEU A 173 4.67 -9.59 10.31
N GLU A 174 4.61 -10.72 9.60
CA GLU A 174 5.65 -11.11 8.63
C GLU A 174 5.82 -10.06 7.51
N CYS A 175 4.71 -9.47 7.03
CA CYS A 175 4.75 -8.38 6.05
C CYS A 175 5.46 -7.14 6.61
N LEU A 176 5.10 -6.71 7.82
CA LEU A 176 5.71 -5.56 8.49
C LEU A 176 7.20 -5.78 8.84
N ILE A 177 7.56 -6.99 9.27
CA ILE A 177 8.95 -7.39 9.51
C ILE A 177 9.75 -7.38 8.20
N SER A 178 9.14 -7.84 7.09
CA SER A 178 9.77 -7.77 5.77
C SER A 178 10.06 -6.34 5.35
N ALA A 179 9.10 -5.42 5.57
CA ALA A 179 9.28 -4.01 5.30
C ALA A 179 10.41 -3.38 6.14
N TYR A 180 10.49 -3.75 7.42
CA TYR A 180 11.59 -3.31 8.31
C TYR A 180 12.96 -3.75 7.79
N HIS A 181 13.10 -5.01 7.32
CA HIS A 181 14.36 -5.51 6.79
C HIS A 181 14.76 -4.93 5.44
N ASP A 182 13.82 -4.34 4.72
CA ASP A 182 14.05 -3.64 3.47
C ASP A 182 14.15 -2.13 3.66
N ASP A 183 14.23 -1.67 4.92
CA ASP A 183 14.32 -0.26 5.30
C ASP A 183 13.17 0.60 4.72
N ALA A 184 11.98 0.00 4.54
CA ALA A 184 10.82 0.72 4.04
C ALA A 184 10.30 1.70 5.11
N PHE A 185 10.37 3.00 4.80
CA PHE A 185 9.99 4.09 5.72
C PHE A 185 8.72 4.83 5.30
N GLY A 186 8.10 4.41 4.22
CA GLY A 186 6.86 4.98 3.69
C GLY A 186 6.44 4.26 2.42
N VAL A 187 5.22 4.52 1.94
CA VAL A 187 4.64 3.82 0.80
C VAL A 187 4.10 4.80 -0.26
N PRO A 188 4.11 4.39 -1.55
CA PRO A 188 4.59 3.12 -2.10
C PRO A 188 6.12 3.00 -1.99
N PHE A 189 6.60 1.79 -1.75
CA PHE A 189 8.01 1.50 -1.68
C PHE A 189 8.29 0.22 -2.46
N PHE A 190 9.23 0.28 -3.37
CA PHE A 190 9.59 -0.83 -4.23
C PHE A 190 11.02 -1.26 -3.94
N VAL A 191 11.31 -2.55 -4.14
CA VAL A 191 12.66 -3.07 -4.01
C VAL A 191 12.95 -4.05 -5.15
N HIS A 192 14.06 -3.82 -5.86
CA HIS A 192 14.62 -4.76 -6.82
C HIS A 192 16.05 -5.12 -6.42
N GLY A 193 16.27 -6.40 -6.09
CA GLY A 193 17.53 -6.84 -5.50
C GLY A 193 17.77 -6.16 -4.13
N ARG A 194 18.67 -5.19 -4.11
CA ARG A 194 18.98 -4.34 -2.94
C ARG A 194 18.66 -2.87 -3.15
N GLU A 195 18.18 -2.52 -4.33
CA GLU A 195 17.91 -1.13 -4.70
C GLU A 195 16.48 -0.75 -4.33
N PRO A 196 16.29 0.28 -3.47
CA PRO A 196 14.98 0.79 -3.10
C PRO A 196 14.53 1.91 -4.04
N TYR A 197 13.21 2.00 -4.24
CA TYR A 197 12.54 3.07 -4.98
C TYR A 197 11.34 3.54 -4.16
N TRP A 198 11.38 4.76 -3.67
CA TRP A 198 10.30 5.29 -2.84
C TRP A 198 9.52 6.38 -3.57
N GLY A 199 8.20 6.25 -3.54
CA GLY A 199 7.24 7.19 -4.13
C GLY A 199 6.64 6.71 -5.45
N ALA A 200 5.44 7.20 -5.75
CA ALA A 200 4.76 6.87 -7.00
C ALA A 200 5.51 7.42 -8.23
N GLU A 201 6.29 8.48 -8.07
CA GLU A 201 7.14 9.06 -9.09
C GLU A 201 8.37 8.21 -9.45
N ARG A 202 8.58 7.08 -8.78
CA ARG A 202 9.69 6.15 -9.04
C ARG A 202 9.25 4.86 -9.70
N VAL A 203 7.98 4.75 -10.08
CA VAL A 203 7.44 3.54 -10.73
C VAL A 203 8.19 3.24 -12.02
N SER A 204 8.43 4.22 -12.89
CA SER A 204 9.15 4.02 -14.16
C SER A 204 10.59 3.55 -13.94
N ALA A 205 11.29 4.12 -12.95
CA ALA A 205 12.65 3.71 -12.57
C ALA A 205 12.69 2.26 -12.07
N PHE A 206 11.73 1.89 -11.20
CA PHE A 206 11.59 0.52 -10.71
C PHE A 206 11.28 -0.47 -11.84
N VAL A 207 10.36 -0.11 -12.74
CA VAL A 207 9.99 -0.92 -13.91
C VAL A 207 11.20 -1.14 -14.82
N ALA A 208 11.98 -0.09 -15.09
CA ALA A 208 13.21 -0.21 -15.89
C ALA A 208 14.19 -1.20 -15.25
N ALA A 209 14.37 -1.14 -13.93
CA ALA A 209 15.23 -2.07 -13.20
C ALA A 209 14.71 -3.51 -13.26
N VAL A 210 13.40 -3.74 -13.11
CA VAL A 210 12.80 -5.09 -13.21
C VAL A 210 12.99 -5.68 -14.61
N ARG A 211 12.84 -4.85 -15.65
CA ARG A 211 13.03 -5.24 -17.05
C ARG A 211 14.51 -5.35 -17.48
N GLY A 212 15.44 -4.91 -16.63
CA GLY A 212 16.87 -4.89 -16.94
C GLY A 212 17.25 -3.91 -18.04
N VAL A 213 16.51 -2.80 -18.18
CA VAL A 213 16.78 -1.74 -19.15
C VAL A 213 17.22 -0.45 -18.46
N ALA A 214 17.89 0.44 -19.20
CA ALA A 214 18.25 1.75 -18.68
C ALA A 214 16.98 2.59 -18.44
N TRP A 215 16.94 3.26 -17.30
CA TRP A 215 15.91 4.27 -17.06
C TRP A 215 16.24 5.55 -17.82
N ASP A 216 15.25 6.12 -18.50
CA ASP A 216 15.38 7.34 -19.30
C ASP A 216 15.47 8.64 -18.47
N GLY A 217 15.28 8.55 -17.18
CA GLY A 217 15.29 9.69 -16.26
C GLY A 217 13.94 10.39 -16.10
N GLU A 218 12.91 9.97 -16.83
CA GLU A 218 11.58 10.53 -16.69
C GLU A 218 10.89 10.07 -15.41
N SER A 219 10.18 10.99 -14.77
CA SER A 219 9.39 10.71 -13.57
C SER A 219 7.94 10.44 -13.95
N ASP A 220 7.28 9.54 -13.21
CA ASP A 220 5.84 9.31 -13.34
C ASP A 220 5.01 10.44 -12.71
N ALA A 221 5.64 11.38 -12.01
CA ALA A 221 4.95 12.55 -11.50
C ALA A 221 4.40 13.39 -12.67
N PRO A 222 3.13 13.79 -12.63
CA PRO A 222 2.59 14.68 -13.66
C PRO A 222 3.30 16.03 -13.57
N PHE A 223 3.82 16.49 -14.69
CA PHE A 223 4.31 17.86 -14.78
C PHE A 223 3.09 18.80 -14.84
N VAL A 224 2.69 19.33 -13.70
CA VAL A 224 1.65 20.36 -13.64
C VAL A 224 2.34 21.71 -13.80
N VAL A 225 2.19 22.32 -14.98
CA VAL A 225 2.42 23.76 -15.10
C VAL A 225 1.32 24.42 -14.25
N PRO A 226 1.63 25.21 -13.23
CA PRO A 226 0.61 25.99 -12.56
C PRO A 226 -0.06 26.87 -13.62
N GLU A 227 -1.32 26.62 -13.94
CA GLU A 227 -2.15 27.62 -14.58
C GLU A 227 -2.10 28.83 -13.67
N ASP A 228 -1.67 29.94 -14.22
CA ASP A 228 -1.40 31.22 -13.56
C ASP A 228 -2.11 31.36 -12.22
N SER A 229 -1.33 31.30 -11.13
CA SER A 229 -1.76 31.85 -9.87
C SER A 229 -1.89 33.36 -10.08
N CYS A 230 -3.02 33.80 -10.57
CA CYS A 230 -3.42 35.17 -10.40
C CYS A 230 -3.37 35.46 -8.90
N LEU A 231 -2.27 36.07 -8.49
CA LEU A 231 -2.20 36.82 -7.26
C LEU A 231 -3.23 37.92 -7.35
N ALA A 232 -4.36 37.76 -6.70
CA ALA A 232 -5.26 38.81 -6.31
C ALA A 232 -5.51 38.68 -4.80
#